data_77dd09f4d2a83f100dbab2807fce7c7d
#
_entry.id   77dd09f4d2a83f100dbab2807fce7c7d
#
_cell.length_a   1.000
_cell.length_b   1.000
_cell.length_c   1.000
_cell.angle_alpha   90.00
_cell.angle_beta   90.00
_cell.angle_gamma   90.00
#
_symmetry.space_group_name_H-M   'P 1'
#
loop_
_entity.id
_entity.type
_entity.pdbx_description
1 polymer ?
#
loop_
_entity_poly.entity_id
_entity_poly.type
_entity_poly.pdbx_seq_one_letter_code
_entity_poly.pdbx_strand_id
1 'polypeptide(L)'
;MKTANESKKTDQDVPQNTALLEGSEMGDVKIHENVVASLVRQAALEQEGVSRLAGSALVDDIANLVGSRRMRSRAITVELGEDGRVGIEIKLNLIFGFRIPDVAERVQKAVIGMVEETTGMTVTRVNVVIQEIEDPVVDADEDEVEAASSVETLPIN
;
A
#
# COMPACT_ATOMS: atom_id res chain seq x y z
N MET A 1 -51.64 -33.21 -1.43
CA MET A 1 -51.11 -32.36 -2.51
C MET A 1 -49.90 -31.64 -2.04
N LYS A 2 -48.79 -32.00 -2.56
CA LYS A 2 -47.50 -31.50 -2.11
C LYS A 2 -47.01 -30.42 -3.06
N THR A 3 -47.00 -29.19 -2.62
CA THR A 3 -46.25 -28.14 -3.26
C THR A 3 -44.90 -28.06 -2.55
N ALA A 4 -43.92 -28.73 -3.09
CA ALA A 4 -42.56 -28.53 -2.68
C ALA A 4 -42.07 -27.19 -3.24
N ASN A 5 -42.13 -26.17 -2.45
CA ASN A 5 -41.46 -24.93 -2.76
C ASN A 5 -40.02 -25.04 -2.22
N GLU A 6 -39.19 -25.63 -3.01
CA GLU A 6 -37.75 -25.62 -2.77
C GLU A 6 -37.22 -24.30 -3.27
N SER A 7 -37.24 -23.33 -2.38
CA SER A 7 -36.41 -22.15 -2.50
C SER A 7 -34.96 -22.59 -2.41
N LYS A 8 -34.39 -22.88 -3.54
CA LYS A 8 -32.96 -23.12 -3.67
C LYS A 8 -32.21 -21.84 -3.32
N LYS A 9 -31.92 -21.72 -2.05
CA LYS A 9 -31.00 -20.70 -1.53
C LYS A 9 -29.64 -21.04 -2.10
N THR A 10 -29.27 -20.35 -3.15
CA THR A 10 -27.91 -20.39 -3.67
C THR A 10 -27.08 -19.56 -2.70
N ASP A 11 -26.55 -20.23 -1.67
CA ASP A 11 -25.44 -19.71 -0.91
C ASP A 11 -24.26 -19.64 -1.89
N GLN A 12 -24.16 -18.51 -2.57
CA GLN A 12 -22.94 -18.20 -3.29
C GLN A 12 -21.89 -17.91 -2.21
N ASP A 13 -20.95 -18.82 -2.09
CA ASP A 13 -19.74 -18.69 -1.30
C ASP A 13 -18.95 -17.49 -1.83
N VAL A 14 -19.27 -16.30 -1.33
CA VAL A 14 -18.54 -15.08 -1.66
C VAL A 14 -17.24 -15.15 -0.84
N PRO A 15 -16.08 -15.21 -1.50
CA PRO A 15 -14.81 -15.22 -0.77
C PRO A 15 -14.77 -14.03 0.15
N GLN A 16 -14.42 -14.26 1.42
CA GLN A 16 -14.41 -13.25 2.48
C GLN A 16 -13.48 -12.03 2.19
N ASN A 17 -12.70 -12.10 1.12
CA ASN A 17 -11.74 -11.08 0.71
C ASN A 17 -12.27 -10.14 -0.39
N THR A 18 -13.58 -10.11 -0.60
CA THR A 18 -14.19 -9.31 -1.68
C THR A 18 -15.38 -8.53 -1.16
N ALA A 19 -15.41 -7.24 -1.43
CA ALA A 19 -16.60 -6.41 -1.20
C ALA A 19 -17.47 -6.40 -2.45
N LEU A 20 -18.78 -6.53 -2.25
CA LEU A 20 -19.80 -6.37 -3.28
C LEU A 20 -20.23 -4.90 -3.32
N LEU A 21 -20.15 -4.30 -4.49
CA LEU A 21 -20.88 -3.07 -4.78
C LEU A 21 -22.25 -3.49 -5.29
N GLU A 22 -23.31 -2.93 -4.73
CA GLU A 22 -24.69 -3.29 -5.07
C GLU A 22 -24.90 -3.24 -6.59
N GLY A 23 -25.45 -4.33 -7.12
CA GLY A 23 -25.55 -4.61 -8.52
C GLY A 23 -26.49 -3.65 -9.25
N SER A 24 -26.06 -3.25 -10.42
CA SER A 24 -26.93 -2.66 -11.43
C SER A 24 -27.58 -3.79 -12.26
N GLU A 25 -28.53 -3.47 -13.11
CA GLU A 25 -29.11 -4.43 -14.08
C GLU A 25 -28.05 -5.04 -15.02
N MET A 26 -26.84 -4.50 -15.04
CA MET A 26 -25.70 -4.98 -15.84
C MET A 26 -24.86 -6.06 -15.15
N GLY A 27 -25.13 -6.37 -13.87
CA GLY A 27 -24.39 -7.35 -13.08
C GLY A 27 -23.72 -6.80 -11.84
N ASP A 28 -23.03 -7.65 -11.10
CA ASP A 28 -22.38 -7.32 -9.83
C ASP A 28 -20.92 -6.92 -10.05
N VAL A 29 -20.47 -5.91 -9.30
CA VAL A 29 -19.06 -5.53 -9.24
C VAL A 29 -18.48 -5.97 -7.91
N LYS A 30 -17.42 -6.77 -7.96
CA LYS A 30 -16.72 -7.28 -6.77
C LYS A 30 -15.32 -6.66 -6.70
N ILE A 31 -14.99 -6.05 -5.57
CA ILE A 31 -13.66 -5.48 -5.31
C ILE A 31 -12.92 -6.38 -4.32
N HIS A 32 -11.80 -6.90 -4.76
CA HIS A 32 -10.93 -7.73 -3.93
C HIS A 32 -10.04 -6.88 -3.02
N GLU A 33 -9.67 -7.39 -1.84
CA GLU A 33 -8.78 -6.72 -0.88
C GLU A 33 -7.47 -6.20 -1.53
N ASN A 34 -6.93 -6.91 -2.51
CA ASN A 34 -5.72 -6.52 -3.21
C ASN A 34 -5.84 -5.20 -3.98
N VAL A 35 -7.03 -4.85 -4.45
CA VAL A 35 -7.28 -3.57 -5.10
C VAL A 35 -7.15 -2.44 -4.07
N VAL A 36 -7.80 -2.60 -2.92
CA VAL A 36 -7.70 -1.64 -1.82
C VAL A 36 -6.26 -1.53 -1.33
N ALA A 37 -5.57 -2.66 -1.14
CA ALA A 37 -4.16 -2.65 -0.73
C ALA A 37 -3.25 -1.91 -1.73
N SER A 38 -3.53 -2.00 -3.02
CA SER A 38 -2.78 -1.27 -4.06
C SER A 38 -3.01 0.24 -3.98
N LEU A 39 -4.25 0.67 -3.74
CA LEU A 39 -4.59 2.08 -3.54
C LEU A 39 -3.93 2.64 -2.27
N VAL A 40 -4.00 1.89 -1.17
CA VAL A 40 -3.36 2.24 0.11
C VAL A 40 -1.86 2.41 -0.05
N ARG A 41 -1.22 1.47 -0.76
CA ARG A 41 0.21 1.53 -1.06
C ARG A 41 0.58 2.81 -1.79
N GLN A 42 -0.14 3.13 -2.85
CA GLN A 42 0.12 4.32 -3.65
C GLN A 42 -0.06 5.59 -2.82
N ALA A 43 -1.20 5.73 -2.16
CA ALA A 43 -1.50 6.89 -1.33
C ALA A 43 -0.45 7.14 -0.25
N ALA A 44 0.04 6.08 0.40
CA ALA A 44 1.03 6.19 1.45
C ALA A 44 2.43 6.56 0.94
N LEU A 45 2.87 5.97 -0.18
CA LEU A 45 4.20 6.22 -0.74
C LEU A 45 4.35 7.61 -1.37
N GLU A 46 3.25 8.24 -1.72
CA GLU A 46 3.24 9.63 -2.21
C GLU A 46 3.41 10.67 -1.09
N GLN A 47 3.32 10.26 0.18
CA GLN A 47 3.43 11.19 1.30
C GLN A 47 4.89 11.48 1.65
N GLU A 48 5.20 12.77 1.76
CA GLU A 48 6.50 13.25 2.18
C GLU A 48 6.86 12.73 3.59
N GLY A 49 8.06 12.21 3.76
CA GLY A 49 8.52 11.61 5.00
C GLY A 49 8.31 10.09 5.08
N VAL A 50 7.56 9.50 4.18
CA VAL A 50 7.46 8.05 4.05
C VAL A 50 8.63 7.53 3.21
N SER A 51 9.42 6.62 3.77
CA SER A 51 10.53 5.98 3.05
C SER A 51 10.03 4.81 2.21
N ARG A 52 9.34 3.88 2.87
CA ARG A 52 8.82 2.67 2.23
C ARG A 52 7.79 1.96 3.10
N LEU A 53 7.15 0.95 2.54
CA LEU A 53 6.35 0.01 3.32
C LEU A 53 7.28 -0.91 4.10
N ALA A 54 6.96 -1.15 5.36
CA ALA A 54 7.72 -2.05 6.20
C ALA A 54 7.68 -3.50 5.65
N GLY A 55 8.81 -4.19 5.69
CA GLY A 55 8.92 -5.55 5.15
C GLY A 55 9.08 -5.65 3.63
N SER A 56 9.13 -4.53 2.91
CA SER A 56 9.38 -4.52 1.46
C SER A 56 10.87 -4.46 1.09
N ALA A 57 11.76 -4.48 2.07
CA ALA A 57 13.19 -4.40 1.81
C ALA A 57 13.77 -5.73 1.36
N LEU A 58 14.40 -5.74 0.20
CA LEU A 58 15.53 -6.57 -0.28
C LEU A 58 15.57 -8.09 0.07
N VAL A 59 14.66 -8.56 0.90
CA VAL A 59 14.58 -9.98 1.25
C VAL A 59 13.81 -10.77 0.18
N ASP A 60 13.21 -10.06 -0.77
CA ASP A 60 12.42 -10.69 -1.82
C ASP A 60 13.28 -11.52 -2.78
N ASP A 61 14.52 -11.12 -3.02
CA ASP A 61 15.40 -11.86 -3.95
C ASP A 61 16.05 -13.10 -3.30
N ILE A 62 16.31 -13.07 -2.00
CA ILE A 62 16.95 -14.21 -1.29
C ILE A 62 15.90 -15.19 -0.77
N ALA A 63 14.73 -14.74 -0.36
CA ALA A 63 13.66 -15.61 0.14
C ALA A 63 13.02 -16.48 -0.95
N ASN A 64 13.09 -16.07 -2.20
CA ASN A 64 12.65 -16.88 -3.34
C ASN A 64 13.59 -18.07 -3.60
N LEU A 65 14.85 -18.00 -3.14
CA LEU A 65 15.84 -19.05 -3.37
C LEU A 65 15.75 -20.21 -2.37
N VAL A 66 15.09 -20.04 -1.22
CA VAL A 66 15.14 -21.02 -0.11
C VAL A 66 13.78 -21.65 0.21
N GLY A 67 12.76 -21.47 -0.61
CA GLY A 67 11.48 -22.18 -0.49
C GLY A 67 10.73 -22.01 0.85
N SER A 68 11.14 -21.10 1.69
CA SER A 68 10.49 -20.84 2.97
C SER A 68 9.35 -19.84 2.78
N ARG A 69 8.13 -20.34 2.62
CA ARG A 69 6.90 -19.57 2.83
C ARG A 69 6.77 -19.17 4.30
N ARG A 70 7.73 -18.43 4.83
CA ARG A 70 7.53 -17.77 6.12
C ARG A 70 6.49 -16.69 5.88
N MET A 71 5.46 -16.69 6.72
CA MET A 71 4.40 -15.68 6.75
C MET A 71 5.06 -14.30 6.68
N ARG A 72 5.06 -13.71 5.47
CA ARG A 72 5.43 -12.32 5.32
C ARG A 72 4.41 -11.53 6.12
N SER A 73 4.87 -10.84 7.13
CA SER A 73 4.05 -9.83 7.79
C SER A 73 3.66 -8.83 6.71
N ARG A 74 2.40 -8.92 6.26
CA ARG A 74 1.91 -8.04 5.22
C ARG A 74 2.06 -6.60 5.71
N ALA A 75 2.69 -5.77 4.89
CA ALA A 75 2.82 -4.35 5.20
C ALA A 75 1.45 -3.64 5.22
N ILE A 76 0.50 -4.18 4.49
CA ILE A 76 -0.88 -3.68 4.42
C ILE A 76 -1.83 -4.83 4.71
N THR A 77 -2.70 -4.62 5.67
CA THR A 77 -3.82 -5.50 5.98
C THR A 77 -5.12 -4.76 5.70
N VAL A 78 -6.02 -5.38 4.96
CA VAL A 78 -7.32 -4.83 4.60
C VAL A 78 -8.40 -5.75 5.15
N GLU A 79 -9.33 -5.21 5.89
CA GLU A 79 -10.52 -5.90 6.38
C GLU A 79 -11.75 -5.35 5.65
N LEU A 80 -12.34 -6.16 4.80
CA LEU A 80 -13.54 -5.80 4.04
C LEU A 80 -14.78 -6.27 4.81
N GLY A 81 -15.68 -5.34 5.10
CA GLY A 81 -17.01 -5.63 5.63
C GLY A 81 -18.02 -5.88 4.52
N GLU A 82 -19.07 -6.65 4.81
CA GLU A 82 -20.14 -6.99 3.86
C GLU A 82 -20.97 -5.77 3.41
N ASP A 83 -20.93 -4.70 4.20
CA ASP A 83 -21.68 -3.45 4.00
C ASP A 83 -20.86 -2.35 3.28
N GLY A 84 -19.77 -2.72 2.61
CA GLY A 84 -18.87 -1.78 1.94
C GLY A 84 -18.00 -0.96 2.88
N ARG A 85 -17.84 -1.37 4.12
CA ARG A 85 -16.92 -0.77 5.08
C ARG A 85 -15.55 -1.40 4.99
N VAL A 86 -14.51 -0.57 5.19
CA VAL A 86 -13.12 -0.99 5.09
C VAL A 86 -12.34 -0.57 6.32
N GLY A 87 -11.67 -1.53 6.96
CA GLY A 87 -10.62 -1.30 7.95
C GLY A 87 -9.25 -1.52 7.34
N ILE A 88 -8.29 -0.65 7.64
CA ILE A 88 -6.95 -0.68 7.05
C ILE A 88 -5.91 -0.62 8.17
N GLU A 89 -4.90 -1.47 8.09
CA GLU A 89 -3.66 -1.34 8.85
C GLU A 89 -2.48 -1.26 7.88
N ILE A 90 -1.62 -0.27 8.05
CA ILE A 90 -0.43 -0.07 7.24
C ILE A 90 0.81 0.08 8.11
N LYS A 91 1.88 -0.64 7.76
CA LYS A 91 3.19 -0.58 8.41
C LYS A 91 4.17 0.14 7.52
N LEU A 92 4.81 1.18 8.06
CA LEU A 92 5.67 2.10 7.32
C LEU A 92 7.03 2.25 7.99
N ASN A 93 8.02 2.53 7.16
CA ASN A 93 9.28 3.13 7.57
C ASN A 93 9.28 4.60 7.14
N LEU A 94 9.74 5.48 8.02
CA LEU A 94 9.80 6.92 7.76
C LEU A 94 11.24 7.39 7.60
N ILE A 95 11.41 8.54 6.95
CA ILE A 95 12.68 9.22 6.82
C ILE A 95 12.94 10.06 8.09
N PHE A 96 14.16 10.00 8.61
CA PHE A 96 14.58 10.84 9.73
C PHE A 96 14.46 12.33 9.39
N GLY A 97 14.01 13.11 10.36
CA GLY A 97 13.84 14.56 10.22
C GLY A 97 12.39 15.03 10.09
N PHE A 98 11.46 14.12 9.86
CA PHE A 98 10.03 14.42 9.83
C PHE A 98 9.36 14.17 11.19
N ARG A 99 8.37 14.97 11.51
CA ARG A 99 7.58 14.77 12.71
C ARG A 99 6.59 13.63 12.51
N ILE A 100 6.78 12.54 13.25
CA ILE A 100 6.03 11.28 13.08
C ILE A 100 4.51 11.48 13.08
N PRO A 101 3.90 12.22 14.05
CA PRO A 101 2.45 12.40 14.06
C PRO A 101 1.91 13.08 12.80
N ASP A 102 2.65 14.05 12.26
CA ASP A 102 2.24 14.81 11.09
C ASP A 102 2.27 13.94 9.81
N VAL A 103 3.31 13.09 9.69
CA VAL A 103 3.40 12.13 8.59
C VAL A 103 2.27 11.11 8.68
N ALA A 104 2.04 10.55 9.88
CA ALA A 104 0.97 9.57 10.09
C ALA A 104 -0.42 10.14 9.75
N GLU A 105 -0.71 11.38 10.17
CA GLU A 105 -1.97 12.04 9.85
C GLU A 105 -2.14 12.28 8.34
N ARG A 106 -1.09 12.71 7.64
CA ARG A 106 -1.12 12.86 6.17
C ARG A 106 -1.40 11.53 5.48
N VAL A 107 -0.71 10.47 5.91
CA VAL A 107 -0.94 9.12 5.39
C VAL A 107 -2.40 8.68 5.60
N GLN A 108 -2.93 8.85 6.81
CA GLN A 108 -4.32 8.49 7.10
C GLN A 108 -5.30 9.24 6.18
N LYS A 109 -5.16 10.56 6.04
CA LYS A 109 -6.03 11.38 5.18
C LYS A 109 -5.91 10.98 3.71
N ALA A 110 -4.69 10.75 3.21
CA ALA A 110 -4.45 10.37 1.83
C ALA A 110 -5.04 8.98 1.52
N VAL A 111 -4.87 8.02 2.42
CA VAL A 111 -5.42 6.66 2.29
C VAL A 111 -6.95 6.69 2.29
N ILE A 112 -7.58 7.41 3.22
CA ILE A 112 -9.04 7.54 3.28
C ILE A 112 -9.55 8.13 1.96
N GLY A 113 -9.03 9.27 1.53
CA GLY A 113 -9.45 9.92 0.30
C GLY A 113 -9.30 9.03 -0.93
N MET A 114 -8.13 8.43 -1.12
CA MET A 114 -7.85 7.58 -2.27
C MET A 114 -8.79 6.36 -2.35
N VAL A 115 -9.01 5.69 -1.24
CA VAL A 115 -9.87 4.50 -1.21
C VAL A 115 -11.33 4.87 -1.41
N GLU A 116 -11.85 5.85 -0.67
CA GLU A 116 -13.25 6.26 -0.78
C GLU A 116 -13.61 6.83 -2.15
N GLU A 117 -12.77 7.69 -2.72
CA GLU A 117 -12.99 8.28 -4.04
C GLU A 117 -12.93 7.25 -5.17
N THR A 118 -12.03 6.26 -5.05
CA THR A 118 -11.81 5.29 -6.12
C THR A 118 -12.81 4.13 -6.06
N THR A 119 -13.19 3.69 -4.87
CA THR A 119 -14.01 2.47 -4.70
C THR A 119 -15.45 2.74 -4.32
N GLY A 120 -15.76 3.92 -3.80
CA GLY A 120 -17.06 4.24 -3.21
C GLY A 120 -17.32 3.57 -1.86
N MET A 121 -16.32 2.86 -1.30
CA MET A 121 -16.42 2.25 0.03
C MET A 121 -16.24 3.28 1.12
N THR A 122 -16.67 2.96 2.34
CA THR A 122 -16.46 3.80 3.52
C THR A 122 -15.29 3.27 4.35
N VAL A 123 -14.25 4.07 4.54
CA VAL A 123 -13.12 3.71 5.39
C VAL A 123 -13.46 4.01 6.85
N THR A 124 -13.51 2.98 7.68
CA THR A 124 -13.87 3.10 9.11
C THR A 124 -12.67 3.41 10.00
N ARG A 125 -11.49 2.93 9.62
CA ARG A 125 -10.24 3.17 10.35
C ARG A 125 -9.02 2.99 9.45
N VAL A 126 -7.98 3.75 9.73
CA VAL A 126 -6.64 3.57 9.17
C VAL A 126 -5.65 3.56 10.33
N ASN A 127 -5.11 2.40 10.65
CA ASN A 127 -4.07 2.22 11.65
C ASN A 127 -2.71 2.34 10.96
N VAL A 128 -1.90 3.29 11.39
CA VAL A 128 -0.54 3.49 10.88
C VAL A 128 0.44 3.02 11.95
N VAL A 129 1.27 2.04 11.59
CA VAL A 129 2.33 1.51 12.45
C VAL A 129 3.67 1.92 11.88
N ILE A 130 4.44 2.70 12.61
CA ILE A 130 5.79 3.09 12.23
C ILE A 130 6.75 2.05 12.79
N GLN A 131 7.47 1.36 11.93
CA GLN A 131 8.39 0.30 12.34
C GLN A 131 9.83 0.78 12.47
N GLU A 132 10.28 1.62 11.54
CA GLU A 132 11.66 2.11 11.53
C GLU A 132 11.73 3.56 11.07
N ILE A 133 12.78 4.24 11.51
CA ILE A 133 13.20 5.53 10.99
C ILE A 133 14.51 5.31 10.23
N GLU A 134 14.54 5.72 8.98
CA GLU A 134 15.67 5.54 8.08
C GLU A 134 16.36 6.90 7.82
N ASP A 135 17.67 6.85 7.65
CA ASP A 135 18.39 8.05 7.23
C ASP A 135 17.98 8.44 5.80
N PRO A 136 17.89 9.74 5.50
CA PRO A 136 17.63 10.18 4.15
C PRO A 136 18.70 9.61 3.21
N VAL A 137 18.27 9.01 2.10
CA VAL A 137 19.19 8.57 1.04
C VAL A 137 19.78 9.84 0.45
N VAL A 138 21.06 10.09 0.72
CA VAL A 138 21.83 11.11 0.02
C VAL A 138 22.20 10.45 -1.32
N ASP A 139 21.55 10.86 -2.39
CA ASP A 139 22.01 10.49 -3.71
C ASP A 139 23.42 11.05 -3.89
N ALA A 140 24.42 10.17 -3.79
CA ALA A 140 25.84 10.52 -3.89
C ALA A 140 26.30 10.78 -5.35
N ASP A 141 25.35 10.92 -6.28
CA ASP A 141 25.68 10.99 -7.71
C ASP A 141 25.75 12.41 -8.29
N GLU A 142 25.65 13.48 -7.50
CA GLU A 142 25.73 14.85 -8.03
C GLU A 142 27.09 15.56 -7.82
N ASP A 143 28.05 14.97 -7.13
CA ASP A 143 29.31 15.66 -6.82
C ASP A 143 30.54 15.21 -7.60
N GLU A 144 30.43 14.35 -8.60
CA GLU A 144 31.62 13.88 -9.36
C GLU A 144 31.79 14.49 -10.75
N VAL A 145 31.06 15.52 -11.13
CA VAL A 145 31.18 16.07 -12.51
C VAL A 145 32.02 17.34 -12.57
N GLU A 146 32.49 17.91 -11.50
CA GLU A 146 33.21 19.19 -11.52
C GLU A 146 34.74 19.11 -11.33
N ALA A 147 35.33 17.94 -11.18
CA ALA A 147 36.77 17.82 -10.97
C ALA A 147 37.61 17.55 -12.23
N ALA A 148 37.03 17.50 -13.42
CA ALA A 148 37.72 17.06 -14.61
C ALA A 148 37.98 18.16 -15.67
N SER A 149 37.80 19.45 -15.35
CA SER A 149 38.02 20.51 -16.36
C SER A 149 39.08 21.52 -16.00
N SER A 150 40.19 21.09 -15.41
CA SER A 150 41.36 21.96 -15.20
C SER A 150 42.60 21.22 -15.71
N VAL A 151 42.60 20.85 -16.97
CA VAL A 151 43.87 20.62 -17.64
C VAL A 151 44.30 21.94 -18.23
N GLU A 152 45.03 22.66 -17.43
CA GLU A 152 45.73 23.84 -17.85
C GLU A 152 46.85 23.39 -18.77
N THR A 153 46.68 23.61 -20.06
CA THR A 153 47.74 23.49 -21.04
C THR A 153 48.74 24.62 -20.82
N LEU A 154 49.86 24.30 -20.23
CA LEU A 154 50.98 25.22 -20.14
C LEU A 154 51.52 25.51 -21.56
N PRO A 155 51.74 26.79 -21.94
CA PRO A 155 52.36 27.10 -23.18
C PRO A 155 53.82 26.67 -23.14
N ILE A 156 54.17 25.80 -24.08
CA ILE A 156 55.59 25.44 -24.33
C ILE A 156 56.16 26.53 -25.18
N ASN A 157 57.22 27.13 -24.65
CA ASN A 157 58.00 28.07 -25.42
C ASN A 157 59.14 27.34 -26.08
#